data_77d3468cf9df31d9463b8243bb878204
#
_entry.id   77d3468cf9df31d9463b8243bb878204
#
_cell.length_a   1.000
_cell.length_b   1.000
_cell.length_c   1.000
_cell.angle_alpha   90.00
_cell.angle_beta   90.00
_cell.angle_gamma   90.00
#
_symmetry.space_group_name_H-M   'P 1'
#
loop_
_entity.id
_entity.type
_entity.pdbx_description
1 polymer ?
#
loop_
_entity_poly.entity_id
_entity_poly.type
_entity_poly.pdbx_seq_one_letter_code
_entity_poly.pdbx_strand_id
1 'polypeptide(L)'
;SSWSAEGDIAAQITAGILGRSPKSAVTIELVRTIFLLSVDHGPQVSGALNTIITARAGKGLVDSLAAGLMTIGPRFGGAVSDAAREWFDGVQQGLEPADLVETRAKAKQFIGGIGHKKYRLDLPDPRTTILAEYATRLDAHPYFDFAKGVEEITTQKKGNLILNVDGHIAALM
;
A
#
# COMPACT_ATOMS: atom_id res chain seq x y z
N SER A 1 -6.65 18.60 -21.95
CA SER A 1 -5.45 18.12 -21.27
C SER A 1 -4.30 18.16 -22.25
N SER A 2 -3.37 19.12 -22.07
CA SER A 2 -2.15 19.19 -22.86
C SER A 2 -1.15 18.18 -22.33
N TRP A 3 -1.02 17.05 -23.00
CA TRP A 3 0.09 16.14 -22.81
C TRP A 3 1.32 16.80 -23.41
N SER A 4 2.31 17.17 -22.60
CA SER A 4 3.60 17.62 -23.11
C SER A 4 4.64 16.51 -22.93
N ALA A 5 5.46 16.28 -23.94
CA ALA A 5 6.56 15.33 -23.88
C ALA A 5 7.67 15.75 -22.88
N GLU A 6 7.60 16.97 -22.38
CA GLU A 6 8.56 17.55 -21.44
C GLU A 6 8.18 17.43 -19.96
N GLY A 7 7.06 16.76 -19.66
CA GLY A 7 6.56 16.63 -18.28
C GLY A 7 7.22 15.50 -17.51
N ASP A 8 7.48 15.71 -16.22
CA ASP A 8 7.85 14.63 -15.29
C ASP A 8 6.72 13.60 -15.21
N ILE A 9 7.00 12.37 -15.61
CA ILE A 9 6.02 11.27 -15.63
C ILE A 9 5.41 11.03 -14.23
N ALA A 10 6.20 11.18 -13.17
CA ALA A 10 5.69 11.03 -11.81
C ALA A 10 4.68 12.14 -11.46
N ALA A 11 4.89 13.36 -11.92
CA ALA A 11 3.96 14.46 -11.73
C ALA A 11 2.63 14.21 -12.46
N GLN A 12 2.68 13.70 -13.69
CA GLN A 12 1.49 13.37 -14.48
C GLN A 12 0.70 12.21 -13.86
N ILE A 13 1.39 11.15 -13.43
CA ILE A 13 0.75 10.03 -12.74
C ILE A 13 0.12 10.50 -11.41
N THR A 14 0.85 11.33 -10.65
CA THR A 14 0.33 11.90 -9.40
C THR A 14 -0.94 12.72 -9.64
N ALA A 15 -0.94 13.57 -10.66
CA ALA A 15 -2.11 14.35 -11.04
C ALA A 15 -3.29 13.47 -11.44
N GLY A 16 -3.03 12.38 -12.17
CA GLY A 16 -4.04 11.39 -12.55
C GLY A 16 -4.64 10.67 -11.34
N ILE A 17 -3.82 10.24 -10.38
CA ILE A 17 -4.27 9.60 -9.14
C ILE A 17 -5.10 10.55 -8.29
N LEU A 18 -4.64 11.79 -8.11
CA LEU A 18 -5.30 12.79 -7.27
C LEU A 18 -6.51 13.46 -7.95
N GLY A 19 -6.71 13.28 -9.26
CA GLY A 19 -7.71 14.03 -10.03
C GLY A 19 -7.46 15.54 -10.12
N ARG A 20 -6.28 16.01 -9.71
CA ARG A 20 -5.85 17.42 -9.71
C ARG A 20 -4.32 17.52 -9.72
N SER A 21 -3.81 18.69 -10.07
CA SER A 21 -2.37 18.94 -9.97
C SER A 21 -1.88 18.81 -8.52
N PRO A 22 -0.75 18.13 -8.28
CA PRO A 22 -0.18 18.01 -6.94
C PRO A 22 0.25 19.39 -6.43
N LYS A 23 -0.05 19.68 -5.17
CA LYS A 23 0.32 20.95 -4.53
C LYS A 23 1.76 20.97 -4.01
N SER A 24 2.37 19.82 -3.83
CA SER A 24 3.68 19.66 -3.22
C SER A 24 4.59 18.78 -4.08
N ALA A 25 5.85 19.19 -4.22
CA ALA A 25 6.89 18.37 -4.82
C ALA A 25 7.15 17.07 -4.03
N VAL A 26 6.95 17.10 -2.71
CA VAL A 26 7.07 15.92 -1.84
C VAL A 26 6.03 14.86 -2.21
N THR A 27 4.80 15.24 -2.57
CA THR A 27 3.78 14.29 -3.03
C THR A 27 4.20 13.60 -4.35
N ILE A 28 4.80 14.35 -5.27
CA ILE A 28 5.31 13.78 -6.53
C ILE A 28 6.45 12.80 -6.26
N GLU A 29 7.36 13.18 -5.37
CA GLU A 29 8.48 12.35 -4.95
C GLU A 29 8.00 11.07 -4.24
N LEU A 30 7.00 11.18 -3.35
CA LEU A 30 6.38 10.02 -2.71
C LEU A 30 5.79 9.05 -3.75
N VAL A 31 5.00 9.54 -4.71
CA VAL A 31 4.43 8.70 -5.76
C VAL A 31 5.51 8.03 -6.59
N ARG A 32 6.57 8.77 -6.97
CA ARG A 32 7.73 8.19 -7.65
C ARG A 32 8.38 7.07 -6.83
N THR A 33 8.57 7.29 -5.54
CA THR A 33 9.14 6.30 -4.62
C THR A 33 8.25 5.08 -4.50
N ILE A 34 6.94 5.23 -4.36
CA ILE A 34 5.98 4.12 -4.33
C ILE A 34 6.12 3.25 -5.58
N PHE A 35 6.18 3.86 -6.78
CA PHE A 35 6.37 3.10 -8.01
C PHE A 35 7.70 2.36 -8.04
N LEU A 36 8.80 3.00 -7.63
CA LEU A 36 10.12 2.37 -7.57
C LEU A 36 10.17 1.19 -6.59
N LEU A 37 9.54 1.33 -5.43
CA LEU A 37 9.47 0.25 -4.42
C LEU A 37 8.54 -0.90 -4.83
N SER A 38 7.63 -0.65 -5.76
CA SER A 38 6.62 -1.62 -6.22
C SER A 38 6.96 -2.26 -7.57
N VAL A 39 7.99 -1.78 -8.28
CA VAL A 39 8.31 -2.23 -9.65
C VAL A 39 8.71 -3.70 -9.72
N ASP A 40 9.34 -4.21 -8.67
CA ASP A 40 9.71 -5.62 -8.56
C ASP A 40 9.18 -6.21 -7.24
N HIS A 41 8.22 -7.09 -7.36
CA HIS A 41 7.62 -7.82 -6.23
C HIS A 41 8.03 -9.29 -6.23
N GLY A 42 8.90 -9.67 -7.17
CA GLY A 42 9.40 -11.02 -7.36
C GLY A 42 8.45 -11.96 -8.12
N PRO A 43 8.98 -13.07 -8.64
CA PRO A 43 8.22 -14.00 -9.48
C PRO A 43 7.22 -14.86 -8.70
N GLN A 44 7.25 -14.84 -7.37
CA GLN A 44 6.41 -15.69 -6.52
C GLN A 44 5.06 -15.06 -6.15
N VAL A 45 4.85 -13.79 -6.50
CA VAL A 45 3.54 -13.14 -6.28
C VAL A 45 2.52 -13.68 -7.26
N SER A 46 1.27 -13.75 -6.85
CA SER A 46 0.19 -14.43 -7.58
C SER A 46 0.08 -13.97 -9.03
N GLY A 47 0.16 -12.66 -9.28
CA GLY A 47 0.08 -12.12 -10.64
C GLY A 47 1.24 -12.55 -11.52
N ALA A 48 2.48 -12.40 -11.05
CA ALA A 48 3.67 -12.80 -11.79
C ALA A 48 3.67 -14.31 -12.04
N LEU A 49 3.37 -15.11 -11.01
CA LEU A 49 3.33 -16.56 -11.14
C LEU A 49 2.29 -17.01 -12.18
N ASN A 50 1.09 -16.44 -12.16
CA ASN A 50 0.05 -16.80 -13.10
C ASN A 50 0.38 -16.38 -14.54
N THR A 51 1.00 -15.20 -14.69
CA THR A 51 1.56 -14.74 -15.97
C THR A 51 2.61 -15.72 -16.51
N ILE A 52 3.55 -16.13 -15.66
CA ILE A 52 4.63 -17.07 -16.04
C ILE A 52 4.04 -18.44 -16.43
N ILE A 53 3.10 -18.98 -15.67
CA ILE A 53 2.47 -20.27 -15.96
C ILE A 53 1.74 -20.21 -17.32
N THR A 54 0.98 -19.13 -17.57
CA THR A 54 0.23 -18.93 -18.79
C THR A 54 1.15 -18.82 -20.01
N ALA A 55 2.25 -18.05 -19.88
CA ALA A 55 3.26 -17.93 -20.92
C ALA A 55 3.95 -19.27 -21.22
N ARG A 56 4.29 -20.05 -20.20
CA ARG A 56 4.89 -21.39 -20.37
C ARG A 56 3.94 -22.39 -20.99
N ALA A 57 2.64 -22.18 -20.88
CA ALA A 57 1.63 -22.97 -21.62
C ALA A 57 1.53 -22.60 -23.11
N GLY A 58 2.38 -21.69 -23.61
CA GLY A 58 2.44 -21.28 -25.00
C GLY A 58 1.47 -20.16 -25.37
N LYS A 59 0.89 -19.46 -24.40
CA LYS A 59 0.02 -18.31 -24.65
C LYS A 59 0.82 -17.05 -25.00
N GLY A 60 0.22 -16.16 -25.79
CA GLY A 60 0.81 -14.89 -26.17
C GLY A 60 0.94 -13.90 -25.02
N LEU A 61 1.61 -12.77 -25.29
CA LEU A 61 1.87 -11.72 -24.29
C LEU A 61 0.57 -11.20 -23.66
N VAL A 62 -0.43 -10.90 -24.47
CA VAL A 62 -1.70 -10.32 -23.99
C VAL A 62 -2.44 -11.29 -23.08
N ASP A 63 -2.55 -12.56 -23.48
CA ASP A 63 -3.23 -13.60 -22.68
C ASP A 63 -2.51 -13.80 -21.33
N SER A 64 -1.18 -13.81 -21.37
CA SER A 64 -0.36 -14.00 -20.18
C SER A 64 -0.47 -12.83 -19.21
N LEU A 65 -0.47 -11.59 -19.71
CA LEU A 65 -0.68 -10.39 -18.91
C LEU A 65 -2.10 -10.37 -18.32
N ALA A 66 -3.12 -10.67 -19.13
CA ALA A 66 -4.50 -10.73 -18.67
C ALA A 66 -4.68 -11.75 -17.54
N ALA A 67 -4.08 -12.94 -17.68
CA ALA A 67 -4.10 -13.95 -16.63
C ALA A 67 -3.46 -13.47 -15.32
N GLY A 68 -2.38 -12.69 -15.40
CA GLY A 68 -1.77 -12.04 -14.23
C GLY A 68 -2.70 -11.01 -13.58
N LEU A 69 -3.30 -10.14 -14.37
CA LEU A 69 -4.23 -9.11 -13.88
C LEU A 69 -5.48 -9.70 -13.23
N MET A 70 -5.98 -10.83 -13.73
CA MET A 70 -7.13 -11.52 -13.14
C MET A 70 -6.90 -12.05 -11.72
N THR A 71 -5.67 -12.07 -11.24
CA THR A 71 -5.38 -12.42 -9.83
C THR A 71 -5.56 -11.25 -8.86
N ILE A 72 -5.73 -10.01 -9.38
CA ILE A 72 -5.99 -8.84 -8.55
C ILE A 72 -7.41 -8.92 -7.99
N GLY A 73 -7.52 -8.87 -6.69
CA GLY A 73 -8.79 -9.00 -5.99
C GLY A 73 -8.65 -8.76 -4.49
N PRO A 74 -9.69 -9.04 -3.70
CA PRO A 74 -9.71 -8.72 -2.26
C PRO A 74 -8.55 -9.32 -1.44
N ARG A 75 -7.96 -10.41 -1.92
CA ARG A 75 -6.84 -11.08 -1.23
C ARG A 75 -5.47 -10.71 -1.78
N PHE A 76 -5.41 -10.23 -3.04
CA PHE A 76 -4.16 -9.93 -3.72
C PHE A 76 -4.34 -8.65 -4.55
N GLY A 77 -3.52 -7.63 -4.28
CA GLY A 77 -3.54 -6.36 -4.99
C GLY A 77 -4.58 -5.33 -4.52
N GLY A 78 -5.54 -5.72 -3.67
CA GLY A 78 -6.53 -4.81 -3.08
C GLY A 78 -6.18 -4.25 -1.70
N ALA A 79 -5.06 -4.69 -1.12
CA ALA A 79 -4.71 -4.41 0.27
C ALA A 79 -4.53 -2.91 0.59
N VAL A 80 -4.02 -2.12 -0.36
CA VAL A 80 -3.89 -0.65 -0.20
C VAL A 80 -5.26 0.01 -0.06
N SER A 81 -6.24 -0.38 -0.89
CA SER A 81 -7.59 0.20 -0.84
C SER A 81 -8.32 -0.15 0.45
N ASP A 82 -8.16 -1.38 0.93
CA ASP A 82 -8.78 -1.80 2.19
C ASP A 82 -8.15 -1.07 3.38
N ALA A 83 -6.81 -0.96 3.42
CA ALA A 83 -6.10 -0.19 4.43
C ALA A 83 -6.50 1.28 4.41
N ALA A 84 -6.55 1.92 3.22
CA ALA A 84 -6.93 3.32 3.09
C ALA A 84 -8.33 3.59 3.63
N ARG A 85 -9.28 2.70 3.39
CA ARG A 85 -10.63 2.81 3.94
C ARG A 85 -10.61 2.71 5.45
N GLU A 86 -9.86 1.76 6.02
CA GLU A 86 -9.76 1.60 7.47
C GLU A 86 -9.15 2.81 8.16
N TRP A 87 -8.07 3.36 7.60
CA TRP A 87 -7.44 4.56 8.16
C TRP A 87 -8.34 5.79 8.01
N PHE A 88 -8.95 5.96 6.84
CA PHE A 88 -9.86 7.08 6.58
C PHE A 88 -11.07 7.03 7.50
N ASP A 89 -11.77 5.90 7.57
CA ASP A 89 -12.99 5.76 8.38
C ASP A 89 -12.66 5.91 9.87
N GLY A 90 -11.55 5.35 10.35
CA GLY A 90 -11.10 5.48 11.73
C GLY A 90 -10.87 6.94 12.13
N VAL A 91 -10.10 7.67 11.35
CA VAL A 91 -9.82 9.08 11.60
C VAL A 91 -11.07 9.96 11.48
N GLN A 92 -11.91 9.75 10.43
CA GLN A 92 -13.12 10.55 10.24
C GLN A 92 -14.17 10.34 11.34
N GLN A 93 -14.23 9.16 11.93
CA GLN A 93 -15.11 8.83 13.04
C GLN A 93 -14.52 9.18 14.40
N GLY A 94 -13.28 9.65 14.45
CA GLY A 94 -12.59 9.97 15.70
C GLY A 94 -12.34 8.74 16.58
N LEU A 95 -12.15 7.56 15.96
CA LEU A 95 -11.87 6.34 16.69
C LEU A 95 -10.45 6.37 17.26
N GLU A 96 -10.28 5.77 18.43
CA GLU A 96 -8.95 5.42 18.91
C GLU A 96 -8.45 4.16 18.16
N PRO A 97 -7.13 4.02 17.90
CA PRO A 97 -6.59 2.82 17.26
C PRO A 97 -7.00 1.51 17.96
N ALA A 98 -7.16 1.55 19.28
CA ALA A 98 -7.60 0.42 20.08
C ALA A 98 -9.03 -0.06 19.71
N ASP A 99 -9.93 0.87 19.41
CA ASP A 99 -11.32 0.55 19.07
C ASP A 99 -11.39 -0.23 17.74
N LEU A 100 -10.60 0.18 16.75
CA LEU A 100 -10.49 -0.56 15.49
C LEU A 100 -9.97 -1.97 15.72
N VAL A 101 -8.87 -2.11 16.47
CA VAL A 101 -8.25 -3.42 16.76
C VAL A 101 -9.21 -4.33 17.51
N GLU A 102 -9.95 -3.80 18.48
CA GLU A 102 -10.93 -4.57 19.25
C GLU A 102 -12.12 -5.01 18.39
N THR A 103 -12.64 -4.10 17.58
CA THR A 103 -13.78 -4.38 16.67
C THR A 103 -13.41 -5.46 15.68
N ARG A 104 -12.25 -5.38 15.03
CA ARG A 104 -11.79 -6.39 14.08
C ARG A 104 -11.50 -7.73 14.75
N ALA A 105 -10.93 -7.71 15.95
CA ALA A 105 -10.69 -8.93 16.72
C ALA A 105 -12.01 -9.64 17.11
N LYS A 106 -13.00 -8.91 17.59
CA LYS A 106 -14.35 -9.47 17.90
C LYS A 106 -15.02 -10.05 16.67
N ALA A 107 -14.88 -9.40 15.52
CA ALA A 107 -15.42 -9.88 14.25
C ALA A 107 -14.57 -11.00 13.61
N LYS A 108 -13.41 -11.36 14.17
CA LYS A 108 -12.43 -12.31 13.61
C LYS A 108 -12.01 -11.91 12.19
N GLN A 109 -11.86 -10.61 11.93
CA GLN A 109 -11.47 -10.03 10.66
C GLN A 109 -10.01 -9.56 10.71
N PHE A 110 -9.36 -9.57 9.55
CA PHE A 110 -8.06 -8.95 9.39
C PHE A 110 -8.20 -7.44 9.29
N ILE A 111 -7.14 -6.73 9.70
CA ILE A 111 -7.01 -5.28 9.49
C ILE A 111 -6.19 -5.10 8.22
N GLY A 112 -6.71 -4.34 7.26
CA GLY A 112 -6.02 -4.00 6.03
C GLY A 112 -4.68 -3.30 6.33
N GLY A 113 -3.63 -3.62 5.59
CA GLY A 113 -2.31 -3.01 5.81
C GLY A 113 -1.53 -3.48 7.03
N ILE A 114 -2.08 -4.40 7.86
CA ILE A 114 -1.43 -4.96 9.04
C ILE A 114 -1.02 -6.41 8.80
N GLY A 115 0.22 -6.73 9.14
CA GLY A 115 0.78 -8.08 9.11
C GLY A 115 1.63 -8.39 7.88
N HIS A 116 2.65 -9.22 8.09
CA HIS A 116 3.54 -9.69 7.03
C HIS A 116 4.01 -11.13 7.28
N LYS A 117 4.23 -11.89 6.18
CA LYS A 117 4.69 -13.29 6.28
C LYS A 117 6.15 -13.40 6.70
N LYS A 118 7.00 -12.50 6.22
CA LYS A 118 8.47 -12.50 6.39
C LYS A 118 8.91 -11.48 7.43
N TYR A 119 8.43 -10.25 7.32
CA TYR A 119 8.88 -9.12 8.11
C TYR A 119 8.13 -9.03 9.45
N ARG A 120 8.80 -8.45 10.45
CA ARG A 120 8.33 -8.31 11.82
C ARG A 120 9.16 -7.24 12.54
N LEU A 121 8.85 -6.92 13.77
CA LEU A 121 9.53 -5.84 14.52
C LEU A 121 11.06 -5.96 14.53
N ASP A 122 11.60 -7.17 14.75
CA ASP A 122 13.03 -7.44 14.78
C ASP A 122 13.65 -7.68 13.40
N LEU A 123 12.85 -7.71 12.36
CA LEU A 123 13.26 -7.80 10.95
C LEU A 123 12.35 -6.90 10.11
N PRO A 124 12.52 -5.57 10.14
CA PRO A 124 11.66 -4.63 9.44
C PRO A 124 11.79 -4.74 7.92
N ASP A 125 10.71 -4.41 7.23
CA ASP A 125 10.73 -4.28 5.77
C ASP A 125 11.44 -2.99 5.37
N PRO A 126 12.56 -3.02 4.62
CA PRO A 126 13.29 -1.81 4.27
C PRO A 126 12.45 -0.80 3.46
N ARG A 127 11.43 -1.26 2.76
CA ARG A 127 10.52 -0.37 2.02
C ARG A 127 9.69 0.51 2.95
N THR A 128 9.24 -0.04 4.08
CA THR A 128 8.45 0.72 5.06
C THR A 128 9.29 1.79 5.75
N THR A 129 10.59 1.54 5.96
CA THR A 129 11.51 2.55 6.49
C THR A 129 11.62 3.75 5.56
N ILE A 130 11.79 3.50 4.26
CA ILE A 130 11.85 4.56 3.24
C ILE A 130 10.53 5.34 3.18
N LEU A 131 9.38 4.66 3.20
CA LEU A 131 8.08 5.32 3.17
C LEU A 131 7.81 6.14 4.44
N ALA A 132 8.20 5.65 5.60
CA ALA A 132 8.02 6.36 6.86
C ALA A 132 8.73 7.74 6.92
N GLU A 133 9.83 7.91 6.19
CA GLU A 133 10.53 9.20 6.09
C GLU A 133 9.64 10.29 5.47
N TYR A 134 8.69 9.92 4.61
CA TYR A 134 7.75 10.88 4.03
C TYR A 134 6.74 11.41 5.04
N ALA A 135 6.44 10.65 6.09
CA ALA A 135 5.52 11.08 7.13
C ALA A 135 5.94 12.39 7.80
N THR A 136 7.25 12.62 7.94
CA THR A 136 7.79 13.86 8.51
C THR A 136 7.90 15.02 7.51
N ARG A 137 7.76 14.73 6.21
CA ARG A 137 7.92 15.70 5.11
C ARG A 137 6.60 16.20 4.52
N LEU A 138 5.52 15.50 4.84
CA LEU A 138 4.18 15.87 4.43
C LEU A 138 3.49 16.65 5.57
N ASP A 139 2.69 17.66 5.27
CA ASP A 139 1.93 18.40 6.27
C ASP A 139 0.76 17.56 6.78
N ALA A 140 0.62 17.43 8.08
CA ALA A 140 -0.45 16.75 8.81
C ALA A 140 -0.76 15.30 8.34
N HIS A 141 -0.46 14.31 9.20
CA HIS A 141 -0.63 12.88 8.88
C HIS A 141 -1.55 12.15 9.86
N PRO A 142 -2.80 12.57 10.07
CA PRO A 142 -3.67 11.89 11.03
C PRO A 142 -3.85 10.41 10.68
N TYR A 143 -3.81 10.06 9.39
CA TYR A 143 -3.95 8.67 8.93
C TYR A 143 -2.71 7.84 9.23
N PHE A 144 -1.52 8.42 9.07
CA PHE A 144 -0.27 7.73 9.38
C PHE A 144 -0.14 7.50 10.89
N ASP A 145 -0.45 8.51 11.71
CA ASP A 145 -0.42 8.42 13.16
C ASP A 145 -1.42 7.37 13.66
N PHE A 146 -2.62 7.35 13.10
CA PHE A 146 -3.64 6.34 13.40
C PHE A 146 -3.15 4.93 13.05
N ALA A 147 -2.61 4.73 11.84
CA ALA A 147 -2.07 3.45 11.39
C ALA A 147 -0.91 2.97 12.26
N LYS A 148 -0.03 3.87 12.69
CA LYS A 148 1.08 3.55 13.62
C LYS A 148 0.55 3.17 15.01
N GLY A 149 -0.46 3.86 15.52
CA GLY A 149 -1.12 3.47 16.77
C GLY A 149 -1.75 2.07 16.70
N VAL A 150 -2.33 1.70 15.55
CA VAL A 150 -2.83 0.34 15.31
C VAL A 150 -1.67 -0.67 15.31
N GLU A 151 -0.54 -0.37 14.65
CA GLU A 151 0.66 -1.23 14.65
C GLU A 151 1.18 -1.46 16.06
N GLU A 152 1.29 -0.43 16.89
CA GLU A 152 1.77 -0.54 18.27
C GLU A 152 0.95 -1.54 19.08
N ILE A 153 -0.37 -1.52 18.92
CA ILE A 153 -1.27 -2.45 19.63
C ILE A 153 -1.18 -3.86 19.08
N THR A 154 -1.15 -4.00 17.75
CA THR A 154 -1.17 -5.31 17.10
C THR A 154 0.15 -6.06 17.29
N THR A 155 1.27 -5.36 17.29
CA THR A 155 2.61 -5.95 17.49
C THR A 155 2.82 -6.45 18.92
N GLN A 156 2.15 -5.88 19.93
CA GLN A 156 2.13 -6.42 21.28
C GLN A 156 1.48 -7.81 21.34
N LYS A 157 0.54 -8.10 20.46
CA LYS A 157 -0.10 -9.43 20.36
C LYS A 157 0.77 -10.41 19.59
N LYS A 158 1.39 -9.97 18.50
CA LYS A 158 2.27 -10.80 17.67
C LYS A 158 3.22 -9.94 16.83
N GLY A 159 4.51 -10.13 16.96
CA GLY A 159 5.55 -9.28 16.39
C GLY A 159 5.58 -9.16 14.86
N ASN A 160 4.84 -9.99 14.12
CA ASN A 160 4.68 -9.85 12.66
C ASN A 160 3.38 -9.14 12.24
N LEU A 161 2.59 -8.63 13.19
CA LEU A 161 1.43 -7.80 12.89
C LEU A 161 1.83 -6.32 12.78
N ILE A 162 2.88 -6.09 12.00
CA ILE A 162 3.43 -4.76 11.68
C ILE A 162 2.59 -4.06 10.63
N LEU A 163 2.68 -2.74 10.57
CA LEU A 163 2.19 -1.94 9.44
C LEU A 163 3.05 -2.24 8.21
N ASN A 164 2.48 -2.93 7.24
CA ASN A 164 3.19 -3.38 6.04
C ASN A 164 3.28 -2.28 4.96
N VAL A 165 3.90 -2.58 3.84
CA VAL A 165 4.10 -1.61 2.76
C VAL A 165 2.76 -1.05 2.23
N ASP A 166 1.73 -1.89 2.11
CA ASP A 166 0.41 -1.46 1.63
C ASP A 166 -0.25 -0.49 2.62
N GLY A 167 -0.13 -0.79 3.92
CA GLY A 167 -0.61 0.09 4.99
C GLY A 167 0.11 1.43 5.05
N HIS A 168 1.43 1.45 4.81
CA HIS A 168 2.20 2.70 4.70
C HIS A 168 1.75 3.54 3.50
N ILE A 169 1.64 2.92 2.31
CA ILE A 169 1.18 3.61 1.11
C ILE A 169 -0.22 4.21 1.35
N ALA A 170 -1.13 3.41 1.91
CA ALA A 170 -2.50 3.83 2.19
C ALA A 170 -2.58 5.03 3.17
N ALA A 171 -1.67 5.08 4.15
CA ALA A 171 -1.65 6.14 5.16
C ALA A 171 -1.00 7.44 4.66
N LEU A 172 -0.15 7.39 3.62
CA LEU A 172 0.59 8.53 3.09
C LEU A 172 -0.07 9.17 1.88
N MET A 173 -1.00 8.50 1.20
CA MET A 173 -1.68 8.94 -0.02
C MET A 173 -3.08 9.49 0.25
#